data_2e27ef79aefeb1ef734167988d703c42
#
_entry.id   2e27ef79aefeb1ef734167988d703c42
#
_cell.length_a   1.000
_cell.length_b   1.000
_cell.length_c   1.000
_cell.angle_alpha   90.00
_cell.angle_beta   90.00
_cell.angle_gamma   90.00
#
_symmetry.space_group_name_H-M   'P 1'
#
loop_
_entity.id
_entity.type
_entity.pdbx_description
1 polymer ?
#
loop_
_entity_poly.entity_id
_entity_poly.type
_entity_poly.pdbx_seq_one_letter_code
_entity_poly.pdbx_strand_id
1 'polypeptide(L)'
;MLRPFNHTISRFLAISALLFMSCERHSSREMEVNTPSSDPAAKTSILVLGTIQDGGSPHIGCEKDCCKELFSNPDPDRQVVSLGLFDAGTNKKYLFEATPDISRQTNALKQFGRESEAEMPDGIFLTHAHIGHYGGLMFLGKEARDANRVPVFSMPRMADFLEKNGPWSQLVRSENIILVPLENQVPIRLSEQLTVIPLQVPHRDEYSETVGYKILGPSKSALFIPDIDKWEKWEKDIIAEVRSVDFAFVDATFFSGKELNNRDMAEIPHPFLVESMSKFAGLTKEEKAKVIFIHFNHTNPVLDPLSEESKRVLKAGFRIARIRDVFEL
;
A
#
# COMPACT_ATOMS: atom_id res chain seq x y z
N MET A 1 31.68 67.00 -18.74
CA MET A 1 32.38 67.17 -20.04
C MET A 1 31.85 66.16 -21.00
N LEU A 2 31.17 66.66 -22.01
CA LEU A 2 30.64 65.98 -23.18
C LEU A 2 31.75 65.63 -24.15
N ARG A 3 31.63 64.45 -24.78
CA ARG A 3 31.84 64.31 -26.25
C ARG A 3 31.37 62.97 -26.74
N PRO A 4 30.63 62.92 -27.88
CA PRO A 4 30.16 61.74 -28.58
C PRO A 4 31.07 61.42 -29.78
N PHE A 5 30.98 60.20 -30.28
CA PHE A 5 31.38 59.82 -31.68
C PHE A 5 30.64 58.55 -32.11
N ASN A 6 29.81 58.66 -32.98
CA ASN A 6 29.71 58.61 -34.42
C ASN A 6 29.67 57.20 -35.03
N HIS A 7 28.63 57.02 -35.85
CA HIS A 7 28.25 55.93 -36.73
C HIS A 7 29.31 55.44 -37.69
N THR A 8 29.31 54.14 -37.95
CA THR A 8 29.59 53.68 -39.33
C THR A 8 28.73 52.43 -39.60
N ILE A 9 27.86 52.58 -40.59
CA ILE A 9 27.01 51.52 -41.18
C ILE A 9 27.87 50.75 -42.20
N SER A 10 27.99 49.45 -42.00
CA SER A 10 28.50 48.56 -43.06
C SER A 10 27.45 47.48 -43.37
N ARG A 11 26.91 47.60 -44.58
CA ARG A 11 26.02 46.57 -45.18
C ARG A 11 26.85 45.41 -45.64
N PHE A 12 26.59 44.21 -45.17
CA PHE A 12 27.00 42.98 -45.81
C PHE A 12 25.76 42.12 -46.10
N LEU A 13 25.63 41.78 -47.39
CA LEU A 13 24.69 40.81 -47.90
C LEU A 13 24.98 39.44 -47.28
N ALA A 14 23.96 38.82 -46.71
CA ALA A 14 24.01 37.43 -46.28
C ALA A 14 23.25 36.55 -47.28
N ILE A 15 23.97 35.64 -47.89
CA ILE A 15 23.47 34.56 -48.72
C ILE A 15 22.80 33.53 -47.82
N SER A 16 21.49 33.30 -48.02
CA SER A 16 20.75 32.25 -47.35
C SER A 16 21.12 30.88 -47.91
N ALA A 17 21.79 30.07 -47.14
CA ALA A 17 21.89 28.64 -47.36
C ALA A 17 20.83 27.93 -46.51
N LEU A 18 19.77 27.41 -47.12
CA LEU A 18 18.81 26.51 -46.49
C LEU A 18 19.45 25.14 -46.27
N LEU A 19 19.80 24.86 -45.06
CA LEU A 19 20.09 23.49 -44.59
C LEU A 19 18.77 22.88 -44.09
N PHE A 20 18.23 21.93 -44.87
CA PHE A 20 17.17 21.01 -44.40
C PHE A 20 17.78 20.09 -43.34
N MET A 21 17.57 20.39 -42.08
CA MET A 21 17.75 19.42 -41.00
C MET A 21 16.51 18.53 -40.95
N SER A 22 16.66 17.30 -41.42
CA SER A 22 15.73 16.21 -41.16
C SER A 22 15.71 15.93 -39.67
N CYS A 23 14.64 16.34 -38.99
CA CYS A 23 14.34 15.87 -37.63
C CYS A 23 13.84 14.44 -37.74
N GLU A 24 14.71 13.47 -37.46
CA GLU A 24 14.26 12.14 -37.08
C GLU A 24 13.42 12.27 -35.79
N ARG A 25 12.12 12.02 -35.93
CA ARG A 25 11.23 11.85 -34.79
C ARG A 25 11.68 10.59 -34.05
N HIS A 26 12.38 10.78 -32.93
CA HIS A 26 12.45 9.76 -31.91
C HIS A 26 11.02 9.51 -31.43
N SER A 27 10.49 8.37 -31.82
CA SER A 27 9.26 7.81 -31.22
C SER A 27 9.57 7.49 -29.76
N SER A 28 9.32 8.46 -28.88
CA SER A 28 9.16 8.16 -27.47
C SER A 28 7.97 7.20 -27.39
N ARG A 29 8.23 5.94 -27.07
CA ARG A 29 7.22 5.03 -26.56
C ARG A 29 6.68 5.70 -25.30
N GLU A 30 5.55 6.36 -25.43
CA GLU A 30 4.69 6.66 -24.28
C GLU A 30 4.37 5.30 -23.65
N MET A 31 4.92 5.07 -22.46
CA MET A 31 4.40 4.03 -21.58
C MET A 31 2.95 4.44 -21.34
N GLU A 32 2.01 3.67 -21.89
CA GLU A 32 0.62 3.73 -21.48
C GLU A 32 0.61 3.49 -19.97
N VAL A 33 0.50 4.58 -19.22
CA VAL A 33 0.09 4.52 -17.82
C VAL A 33 -1.33 3.96 -17.90
N ASN A 34 -1.48 2.69 -17.56
CA ASN A 34 -2.78 2.08 -17.36
C ASN A 34 -3.46 2.82 -16.20
N THR A 35 -4.10 3.94 -16.50
CA THR A 35 -5.05 4.56 -15.61
C THR A 35 -6.22 3.58 -15.48
N PRO A 36 -6.57 3.17 -14.24
CA PRO A 36 -7.76 2.34 -14.04
C PRO A 36 -8.96 3.06 -14.66
N SER A 37 -9.67 2.40 -15.56
CA SER A 37 -10.77 3.00 -16.28
C SER A 37 -11.88 3.46 -15.32
N SER A 38 -12.37 4.67 -15.51
CA SER A 38 -13.61 5.19 -14.90
C SER A 38 -14.83 4.55 -15.56
N ASP A 39 -14.91 3.20 -15.53
CA ASP A 39 -16.04 2.47 -16.10
C ASP A 39 -17.28 2.72 -15.23
N PRO A 40 -18.41 3.20 -15.81
CA PRO A 40 -19.68 3.35 -15.08
C PRO A 40 -20.22 2.01 -14.52
N ALA A 41 -19.69 0.88 -14.95
CA ALA A 41 -19.97 -0.47 -14.43
C ALA A 41 -18.93 -0.97 -13.41
N ALA A 42 -18.12 -0.08 -12.81
CA ALA A 42 -17.10 -0.49 -11.84
C ALA A 42 -17.70 -1.36 -10.73
N LYS A 43 -17.06 -2.50 -10.47
CA LYS A 43 -17.49 -3.47 -9.46
C LYS A 43 -16.83 -3.18 -8.11
N THR A 44 -17.48 -3.61 -7.03
CA THR A 44 -16.86 -3.60 -5.69
C THR A 44 -15.55 -4.35 -5.74
N SER A 45 -14.45 -3.67 -5.34
CA SER A 45 -13.09 -4.18 -5.60
C SER A 45 -12.09 -3.72 -4.55
N ILE A 46 -11.06 -4.53 -4.37
CA ILE A 46 -9.83 -4.16 -3.66
C ILE A 46 -8.80 -3.69 -4.69
N LEU A 47 -8.14 -2.57 -4.39
CA LEU A 47 -6.98 -2.04 -5.12
C LEU A 47 -5.75 -2.12 -4.22
N VAL A 48 -4.66 -2.70 -4.70
CA VAL A 48 -3.37 -2.68 -3.98
C VAL A 48 -2.72 -1.32 -4.14
N LEU A 49 -2.53 -0.61 -3.02
CA LEU A 49 -1.98 0.75 -2.95
C LEU A 49 -0.53 0.80 -2.47
N GLY A 50 -0.06 -0.26 -1.85
CA GLY A 50 1.31 -0.40 -1.39
C GLY A 50 1.61 -1.84 -0.99
N THR A 51 2.89 -2.21 -1.05
CA THR A 51 3.33 -3.58 -0.78
C THR A 51 4.56 -3.66 0.12
N ILE A 52 5.15 -2.51 0.48
CA ILE A 52 6.39 -2.43 1.24
C ILE A 52 6.08 -2.48 2.74
N GLN A 53 6.96 -3.12 3.51
CA GLN A 53 6.93 -3.12 4.96
C GLN A 53 7.08 -1.68 5.51
N ASP A 54 6.59 -1.43 6.70
CA ASP A 54 6.45 -0.13 7.36
C ASP A 54 7.75 0.72 7.45
N GLY A 55 8.92 0.09 7.34
CA GLY A 55 10.22 0.79 7.28
C GLY A 55 10.48 1.52 5.95
N GLY A 56 9.68 1.28 4.93
CA GLY A 56 9.78 1.93 3.61
C GLY A 56 10.86 1.38 2.69
N SER A 57 10.81 1.80 1.41
CA SER A 57 11.85 1.51 0.41
C SER A 57 11.96 2.71 -0.56
N PRO A 58 13.16 3.39 -0.66
CA PRO A 58 14.40 3.03 0.04
C PRO A 58 14.28 3.14 1.56
N HIS A 59 14.90 2.22 2.29
CA HIS A 59 14.95 2.28 3.74
C HIS A 59 15.96 3.33 4.20
N ILE A 60 15.62 4.08 5.25
CA ILE A 60 16.48 5.16 5.78
C ILE A 60 17.91 4.65 6.10
N GLY A 61 18.90 5.33 5.55
CA GLY A 61 20.32 5.00 5.76
C GLY A 61 20.80 3.70 5.09
N CYS A 62 19.99 3.05 4.25
CA CYS A 62 20.40 1.83 3.57
C CYS A 62 21.24 2.14 2.32
N GLU A 63 22.50 1.71 2.33
CA GLU A 63 23.45 1.84 1.22
C GLU A 63 23.57 0.57 0.36
N LYS A 64 22.76 -0.46 0.65
CA LYS A 64 22.76 -1.72 -0.11
C LYS A 64 22.17 -1.54 -1.50
N ASP A 65 22.45 -2.48 -2.38
CA ASP A 65 21.95 -2.50 -3.77
C ASP A 65 20.43 -2.37 -3.88
N CYS A 66 19.69 -2.87 -2.89
CA CYS A 66 18.23 -2.77 -2.85
C CYS A 66 17.69 -1.33 -2.65
N CYS A 67 18.53 -0.38 -2.22
CA CYS A 67 18.10 0.97 -1.87
C CYS A 67 18.90 2.10 -2.54
N LYS A 68 20.22 1.90 -2.76
CA LYS A 68 21.13 3.00 -3.13
C LYS A 68 20.68 3.78 -4.37
N GLU A 69 20.19 3.10 -5.40
CA GLU A 69 19.74 3.73 -6.64
C GLU A 69 18.38 4.45 -6.44
N LEU A 70 17.55 3.97 -5.52
CA LEU A 70 16.23 4.53 -5.27
C LEU A 70 16.27 5.93 -4.64
N PHE A 71 17.38 6.33 -4.02
CA PHE A 71 17.55 7.69 -3.51
C PHE A 71 17.73 8.72 -4.63
N SER A 72 18.34 8.32 -5.75
CA SER A 72 18.57 9.18 -6.91
C SER A 72 17.49 8.99 -7.99
N ASN A 73 16.91 7.81 -8.09
CA ASN A 73 15.87 7.45 -9.04
C ASN A 73 14.73 6.72 -8.32
N PRO A 74 13.83 7.45 -7.65
CA PRO A 74 12.75 6.85 -6.87
C PRO A 74 11.80 6.01 -7.73
N ASP A 75 11.51 4.81 -7.26
CA ASP A 75 10.49 3.95 -7.85
C ASP A 75 9.11 4.31 -7.25
N PRO A 76 8.15 4.80 -8.04
CA PRO A 76 6.82 5.18 -7.55
C PRO A 76 6.01 4.00 -7.00
N ASP A 77 6.39 2.78 -7.34
CA ASP A 77 5.72 1.56 -6.89
C ASP A 77 6.29 1.01 -5.57
N ARG A 78 7.24 1.74 -4.95
CA ARG A 78 7.77 1.45 -3.61
C ARG A 78 7.00 2.21 -2.53
N GLN A 79 5.70 1.86 -2.35
CA GLN A 79 4.83 2.45 -1.32
C GLN A 79 4.57 1.45 -0.20
N VAL A 80 4.45 1.96 1.02
CA VAL A 80 4.17 1.17 2.23
C VAL A 80 2.79 0.50 2.11
N VAL A 81 2.67 -0.71 2.66
CA VAL A 81 1.52 -1.60 2.51
C VAL A 81 0.19 -0.91 2.81
N SER A 82 -0.70 -0.95 1.85
CA SER A 82 -2.06 -0.42 1.99
C SER A 82 -2.98 -1.04 0.94
N LEU A 83 -4.24 -1.21 1.28
CA LEU A 83 -5.29 -1.58 0.35
C LEU A 83 -6.35 -0.48 0.28
N GLY A 84 -6.83 -0.21 -0.92
CA GLY A 84 -8.05 0.56 -1.15
C GLY A 84 -9.23 -0.38 -1.36
N LEU A 85 -10.38 -0.04 -0.82
CA LEU A 85 -11.62 -0.77 -1.01
C LEU A 85 -12.67 0.17 -1.62
N PHE A 86 -13.18 -0.18 -2.78
CA PHE A 86 -14.23 0.53 -3.48
C PHE A 86 -15.54 -0.24 -3.36
N ASP A 87 -16.58 0.41 -2.85
CA ASP A 87 -17.95 -0.10 -2.82
C ASP A 87 -18.75 0.47 -4.01
N ALA A 88 -18.97 -0.35 -5.01
CA ALA A 88 -19.73 0.06 -6.20
C ALA A 88 -21.22 0.37 -5.92
N GLY A 89 -21.78 -0.23 -4.87
CA GLY A 89 -23.18 -0.01 -4.49
C GLY A 89 -23.44 1.39 -3.93
N THR A 90 -22.50 1.93 -3.16
CA THR A 90 -22.62 3.23 -2.48
C THR A 90 -21.68 4.30 -3.04
N ASN A 91 -20.78 3.94 -3.95
CA ASN A 91 -19.66 4.77 -4.44
C ASN A 91 -18.71 5.22 -3.34
N LYS A 92 -18.65 4.50 -2.22
CA LYS A 92 -17.78 4.79 -1.10
C LYS A 92 -16.41 4.13 -1.27
N LYS A 93 -15.40 4.75 -0.67
CA LYS A 93 -14.01 4.32 -0.74
C LYS A 93 -13.40 4.28 0.65
N TYR A 94 -12.77 3.15 0.97
CA TYR A 94 -12.14 2.93 2.28
C TYR A 94 -10.66 2.61 2.08
N LEU A 95 -9.84 3.08 3.01
CA LEU A 95 -8.40 2.85 3.04
C LEU A 95 -8.05 1.90 4.17
N PHE A 96 -7.24 0.91 3.93
CA PHE A 96 -6.60 0.09 4.96
C PHE A 96 -5.17 0.56 5.12
N GLU A 97 -4.81 0.98 6.30
CA GLU A 97 -3.60 1.65 6.76
C GLU A 97 -3.51 3.14 6.38
N ALA A 98 -3.00 3.93 7.32
CA ALA A 98 -2.63 5.33 7.12
C ALA A 98 -1.11 5.45 7.11
N THR A 99 -0.50 5.07 6.00
CA THR A 99 0.96 4.97 5.85
C THR A 99 1.63 6.32 5.59
N PRO A 100 2.96 6.43 5.66
CA PRO A 100 3.67 7.64 5.21
C PRO A 100 3.38 8.04 3.76
N ASP A 101 2.93 7.09 2.91
CA ASP A 101 2.57 7.31 1.51
C ASP A 101 1.08 7.68 1.31
N ILE A 102 0.34 7.94 2.39
CA ILE A 102 -1.12 8.17 2.39
C ILE A 102 -1.58 9.17 1.32
N SER A 103 -0.80 10.22 1.06
CA SER A 103 -1.15 11.24 0.07
C SER A 103 -1.25 10.67 -1.34
N ARG A 104 -0.32 9.79 -1.73
CA ARG A 104 -0.34 9.10 -3.03
C ARG A 104 -1.42 8.04 -3.07
N GLN A 105 -1.56 7.27 -2.01
CA GLN A 105 -2.52 6.18 -1.86
C GLN A 105 -3.95 6.70 -1.89
N THR A 106 -4.25 7.78 -1.19
CA THR A 106 -5.57 8.43 -1.22
C THR A 106 -5.87 8.98 -2.61
N ASN A 107 -4.90 9.60 -3.29
CA ASN A 107 -5.09 10.10 -4.64
C ASN A 107 -5.36 8.95 -5.64
N ALA A 108 -4.62 7.85 -5.55
CA ALA A 108 -4.85 6.67 -6.39
C ALA A 108 -6.23 6.05 -6.14
N LEU A 109 -6.65 5.94 -4.87
CA LEU A 109 -7.96 5.44 -4.49
C LEU A 109 -9.08 6.39 -4.96
N LYS A 110 -8.89 7.72 -4.89
CA LYS A 110 -9.86 8.70 -5.39
C LYS A 110 -10.12 8.52 -6.88
N GLN A 111 -9.08 8.23 -7.67
CA GLN A 111 -9.16 8.03 -9.11
C GLN A 111 -9.72 6.65 -9.50
N PHE A 112 -9.74 5.70 -8.57
CA PHE A 112 -10.19 4.34 -8.82
C PHE A 112 -11.72 4.23 -8.74
N GLY A 113 -12.32 3.48 -9.67
CA GLY A 113 -13.76 3.29 -9.76
C GLY A 113 -14.48 4.54 -10.29
N ARG A 114 -15.68 4.82 -9.74
CA ARG A 114 -16.45 5.99 -10.15
C ARG A 114 -15.87 7.29 -9.58
N GLU A 115 -16.06 8.37 -10.32
CA GLU A 115 -15.71 9.70 -9.81
C GLU A 115 -16.42 9.99 -8.49
N SER A 116 -15.70 10.66 -7.59
CA SER A 116 -16.21 11.11 -6.31
C SER A 116 -15.66 12.51 -6.03
N GLU A 117 -16.53 13.40 -5.58
CA GLU A 117 -16.13 14.72 -5.09
C GLU A 117 -15.44 14.64 -3.72
N ALA A 118 -15.57 13.49 -3.03
CA ALA A 118 -14.94 13.29 -1.75
C ALA A 118 -13.40 13.38 -1.88
N GLU A 119 -12.82 14.24 -1.08
CA GLU A 119 -11.37 14.48 -1.08
C GLU A 119 -10.63 13.46 -0.21
N MET A 120 -11.33 12.86 0.75
CA MET A 120 -10.82 11.86 1.68
C MET A 120 -11.59 10.57 1.55
N PRO A 121 -11.02 9.42 1.93
CA PRO A 121 -11.74 8.16 2.04
C PRO A 121 -12.93 8.29 3.01
N ASP A 122 -13.99 7.52 2.76
CA ASP A 122 -15.16 7.43 3.65
C ASP A 122 -14.83 6.74 4.98
N GLY A 123 -13.65 6.17 5.10
CA GLY A 123 -13.11 5.62 6.33
C GLY A 123 -11.72 5.02 6.15
N ILE A 124 -10.98 4.96 7.24
CA ILE A 124 -9.62 4.40 7.32
C ILE A 124 -9.63 3.30 8.37
N PHE A 125 -9.19 2.10 8.01
CA PHE A 125 -9.02 0.96 8.89
C PHE A 125 -7.56 0.80 9.30
N LEU A 126 -7.26 0.80 10.59
CA LEU A 126 -5.91 0.63 11.11
C LEU A 126 -5.72 -0.79 11.65
N THR A 127 -4.57 -1.39 11.39
CA THR A 127 -4.24 -2.71 11.93
C THR A 127 -3.62 -2.61 13.32
N HIS A 128 -2.62 -1.77 13.51
CA HIS A 128 -1.87 -1.65 14.78
C HIS A 128 -1.01 -0.38 14.85
N ALA A 129 -0.37 -0.16 16.02
CA ALA A 129 0.40 1.05 16.32
C ALA A 129 1.91 0.93 16.00
N HIS A 130 2.32 0.27 14.91
CA HIS A 130 3.63 0.48 14.32
C HIS A 130 3.58 1.69 13.37
N ILE A 131 4.60 2.54 13.44
CA ILE A 131 4.54 3.89 12.90
C ILE A 131 4.21 3.96 11.40
N GLY A 132 4.64 2.99 10.61
CA GLY A 132 4.37 2.94 9.18
C GLY A 132 2.92 2.60 8.84
N HIS A 133 2.11 2.08 9.78
CA HIS A 133 0.71 1.72 9.57
C HIS A 133 -0.28 2.84 9.93
N TYR A 134 0.14 3.82 10.76
CA TYR A 134 -0.73 4.89 11.21
C TYR A 134 -0.11 6.29 11.13
N GLY A 135 1.23 6.39 10.91
CA GLY A 135 1.94 7.66 10.91
C GLY A 135 1.40 8.69 9.92
N GLY A 136 0.83 8.24 8.81
CA GLY A 136 0.21 9.08 7.80
C GLY A 136 -1.03 9.84 8.26
N LEU A 137 -1.65 9.45 9.39
CA LEU A 137 -2.76 10.21 9.98
C LEU A 137 -2.38 11.68 10.24
N MET A 138 -1.08 11.97 10.45
CA MET A 138 -0.59 13.35 10.63
C MET A 138 -0.99 14.28 9.49
N PHE A 139 -1.13 13.77 8.26
CA PHE A 139 -1.52 14.56 7.09
C PHE A 139 -3.02 14.93 7.06
N LEU A 140 -3.82 14.39 7.97
CA LEU A 140 -5.21 14.78 8.15
C LEU A 140 -5.35 16.05 9.01
N GLY A 141 -4.30 16.43 9.72
CA GLY A 141 -4.27 17.60 10.61
C GLY A 141 -4.35 18.95 9.91
N LYS A 142 -4.47 19.98 10.72
CA LYS A 142 -4.66 21.37 10.30
C LYS A 142 -3.52 21.90 9.43
N GLU A 143 -2.30 21.44 9.67
CA GLU A 143 -1.10 21.89 8.96
C GLU A 143 -1.01 21.34 7.53
N ALA A 144 -1.80 20.31 7.21
CA ALA A 144 -1.83 19.67 5.89
C ALA A 144 -3.22 19.74 5.27
N ARG A 145 -4.07 18.74 5.51
CA ARG A 145 -5.38 18.65 4.84
C ARG A 145 -6.48 19.42 5.58
N ASP A 146 -6.34 19.61 6.88
CA ASP A 146 -7.40 20.10 7.77
C ASP A 146 -8.71 19.33 7.53
N ALA A 147 -8.62 18.01 7.63
CA ALA A 147 -9.72 17.10 7.33
C ALA A 147 -10.86 17.32 8.33
N ASN A 148 -12.08 16.98 7.92
CA ASN A 148 -13.26 17.13 8.74
C ASN A 148 -13.89 15.75 9.01
N ARG A 149 -13.73 15.25 10.24
CA ARG A 149 -14.40 14.09 10.80
C ARG A 149 -14.23 12.80 9.99
N VAL A 150 -13.02 12.54 9.46
CA VAL A 150 -12.73 11.30 8.74
C VAL A 150 -12.85 10.12 9.70
N PRO A 151 -13.70 9.10 9.43
CA PRO A 151 -13.82 7.94 10.29
C PRO A 151 -12.53 7.11 10.28
N VAL A 152 -11.99 6.82 11.48
CA VAL A 152 -10.84 5.95 11.68
C VAL A 152 -11.28 4.77 12.52
N PHE A 153 -11.37 3.61 11.88
CA PHE A 153 -11.75 2.35 12.49
C PHE A 153 -10.54 1.73 13.19
N SER A 154 -10.61 1.53 14.48
CA SER A 154 -9.49 1.05 15.28
C SER A 154 -9.93 0.23 16.49
N MET A 155 -9.09 -0.71 16.90
CA MET A 155 -9.29 -1.48 18.13
C MET A 155 -9.19 -0.58 19.37
N PRO A 156 -9.73 -0.99 20.53
CA PRO A 156 -9.82 -0.12 21.71
C PRO A 156 -8.50 0.46 22.20
N ARG A 157 -7.43 -0.35 22.28
CA ARG A 157 -6.11 0.17 22.70
C ARG A 157 -5.50 1.11 21.66
N MET A 158 -5.73 0.85 20.35
CA MET A 158 -5.33 1.75 19.28
C MET A 158 -6.06 3.09 19.36
N ALA A 159 -7.38 3.07 19.61
CA ALA A 159 -8.16 4.29 19.83
C ALA A 159 -7.64 5.08 21.04
N ASP A 160 -7.43 4.41 22.17
CA ASP A 160 -6.87 4.99 23.40
C ASP A 160 -5.47 5.60 23.17
N PHE A 161 -4.64 4.91 22.41
CA PHE A 161 -3.33 5.41 22.02
C PHE A 161 -3.43 6.71 21.21
N LEU A 162 -4.31 6.79 20.23
CA LEU A 162 -4.51 8.00 19.40
C LEU A 162 -5.10 9.15 20.22
N GLU A 163 -6.01 8.89 21.14
CA GLU A 163 -6.62 9.92 21.99
C GLU A 163 -5.66 10.51 23.03
N LYS A 164 -4.73 9.71 23.56
CA LYS A 164 -3.88 10.11 24.69
C LYS A 164 -2.50 10.63 24.28
N ASN A 165 -2.05 10.33 23.08
CA ASN A 165 -0.69 10.68 22.66
C ASN A 165 -0.67 11.77 21.57
N GLY A 166 0.10 12.83 21.79
CA GLY A 166 0.41 13.80 20.76
C GLY A 166 1.36 13.20 19.70
N PRO A 167 1.28 13.65 18.44
CA PRO A 167 0.37 14.69 17.94
C PRO A 167 -1.05 14.18 17.60
N TRP A 168 -1.30 12.86 17.57
CA TRP A 168 -2.59 12.27 17.12
C TRP A 168 -3.79 12.71 17.97
N SER A 169 -3.60 12.91 19.27
CA SER A 169 -4.66 13.44 20.13
C SER A 169 -5.18 14.83 19.71
N GLN A 170 -4.38 15.61 18.98
CA GLN A 170 -4.84 16.87 18.40
C GLN A 170 -5.83 16.61 17.25
N LEU A 171 -5.60 15.61 16.41
CA LEU A 171 -6.50 15.25 15.32
C LEU A 171 -7.90 14.87 15.83
N VAL A 172 -7.96 14.14 16.95
CA VAL A 172 -9.21 13.76 17.61
C VAL A 172 -9.90 15.00 18.21
N ARG A 173 -9.17 15.80 18.99
CA ARG A 173 -9.73 17.02 19.61
C ARG A 173 -10.19 18.08 18.62
N SER A 174 -9.50 18.19 17.48
CA SER A 174 -9.84 19.12 16.40
C SER A 174 -10.89 18.57 15.44
N GLU A 175 -11.40 17.36 15.71
CA GLU A 175 -12.33 16.65 14.84
C GLU A 175 -11.84 16.47 13.39
N ASN A 176 -10.52 16.45 13.17
CA ASN A 176 -9.98 16.07 11.87
C ASN A 176 -10.30 14.58 11.58
N ILE A 177 -10.28 13.77 12.63
CA ILE A 177 -10.70 12.37 12.62
C ILE A 177 -11.74 12.09 13.70
N ILE A 178 -12.56 11.07 13.49
CA ILE A 178 -13.43 10.48 14.50
C ILE A 178 -13.08 9.01 14.66
N LEU A 179 -12.85 8.57 15.89
CA LEU A 179 -12.53 7.17 16.16
C LEU A 179 -13.81 6.34 16.18
N VAL A 180 -13.81 5.27 15.39
CA VAL A 180 -14.90 4.30 15.31
C VAL A 180 -14.38 2.99 15.92
N PRO A 181 -14.92 2.58 17.08
CA PRO A 181 -14.39 1.41 17.79
C PRO A 181 -14.67 0.12 17.02
N LEU A 182 -13.67 -0.75 16.98
CA LEU A 182 -13.74 -2.12 16.50
C LEU A 182 -13.79 -3.07 17.68
N GLU A 183 -14.36 -4.25 17.47
CA GLU A 183 -14.31 -5.36 18.42
C GLU A 183 -13.92 -6.63 17.65
N ASN A 184 -13.05 -7.45 18.24
CA ASN A 184 -12.56 -8.68 17.62
C ASN A 184 -13.69 -9.59 17.16
N GLN A 185 -13.67 -9.97 15.90
CA GLN A 185 -14.66 -10.83 15.24
C GLN A 185 -16.09 -10.26 15.15
N VAL A 186 -16.29 -8.98 15.50
CA VAL A 186 -17.60 -8.32 15.35
C VAL A 186 -17.67 -7.64 13.97
N PRO A 187 -18.65 -8.03 13.12
CA PRO A 187 -18.75 -7.48 11.78
C PRO A 187 -19.16 -6.00 11.77
N ILE A 188 -18.47 -5.19 10.95
CA ILE A 188 -18.85 -3.81 10.64
C ILE A 188 -19.48 -3.81 9.24
N ARG A 189 -20.76 -3.50 9.16
CA ARG A 189 -21.50 -3.39 7.92
C ARG A 189 -21.28 -2.00 7.31
N LEU A 190 -20.54 -1.92 6.20
CA LEU A 190 -20.29 -0.67 5.48
C LEU A 190 -21.41 -0.32 4.50
N SER A 191 -22.04 -1.36 3.91
CA SER A 191 -23.23 -1.25 3.06
C SER A 191 -24.06 -2.53 3.13
N GLU A 192 -25.08 -2.64 2.30
CA GLU A 192 -25.89 -3.87 2.20
C GLU A 192 -25.06 -5.08 1.73
N GLN A 193 -24.02 -4.85 0.93
CA GLN A 193 -23.25 -5.89 0.27
C GLN A 193 -21.79 -5.95 0.75
N LEU A 194 -21.38 -5.04 1.65
CA LEU A 194 -19.98 -4.94 2.07
C LEU A 194 -19.87 -4.95 3.59
N THR A 195 -19.10 -5.90 4.10
CA THR A 195 -18.85 -6.08 5.54
C THR A 195 -17.35 -6.27 5.78
N VAL A 196 -16.82 -5.67 6.83
CA VAL A 196 -15.44 -5.85 7.31
C VAL A 196 -15.47 -6.46 8.69
N ILE A 197 -14.66 -7.48 8.94
CA ILE A 197 -14.56 -8.19 10.21
C ILE A 197 -13.11 -8.12 10.69
N PRO A 198 -12.83 -7.45 11.83
CA PRO A 198 -11.48 -7.46 12.40
C PRO A 198 -11.19 -8.82 13.04
N LEU A 199 -9.99 -9.33 12.81
CA LEU A 199 -9.49 -10.58 13.36
C LEU A 199 -8.19 -10.30 14.12
N GLN A 200 -8.22 -10.39 15.43
CA GLN A 200 -7.00 -10.19 16.22
C GLN A 200 -5.97 -11.25 15.88
N VAL A 201 -4.72 -10.81 15.68
CA VAL A 201 -3.57 -11.64 15.34
C VAL A 201 -2.43 -11.37 16.33
N PRO A 202 -1.56 -12.37 16.62
CA PRO A 202 -0.41 -12.14 17.47
C PRO A 202 0.64 -11.28 16.74
N HIS A 203 1.14 -10.28 17.42
CA HIS A 203 2.28 -9.46 16.96
C HIS A 203 2.89 -8.74 18.18
N ARG A 204 3.78 -7.77 17.93
CA ARG A 204 4.32 -6.90 19.00
C ARG A 204 3.28 -5.85 19.39
N ASP A 205 2.60 -6.10 20.49
CA ASP A 205 1.44 -5.32 20.96
C ASP A 205 1.84 -4.28 22.02
N GLU A 206 2.89 -3.49 21.76
CA GLU A 206 3.39 -2.52 22.74
C GLU A 206 2.35 -1.44 23.07
N TYR A 207 1.66 -0.91 22.05
CA TYR A 207 0.72 0.21 22.19
C TYR A 207 -0.72 -0.11 21.83
N SER A 208 -0.94 -1.12 20.99
CA SER A 208 -2.27 -1.46 20.50
C SER A 208 -2.43 -2.97 20.37
N GLU A 209 -3.66 -3.44 20.17
CA GLU A 209 -3.88 -4.74 19.53
C GLU A 209 -3.34 -4.72 18.11
N THR A 210 -3.05 -5.90 17.56
CA THR A 210 -2.82 -6.09 16.13
C THR A 210 -3.97 -6.87 15.53
N VAL A 211 -4.54 -6.37 14.43
CA VAL A 211 -5.62 -7.03 13.71
C VAL A 211 -5.35 -7.17 12.23
N GLY A 212 -5.81 -8.27 11.65
CA GLY A 212 -6.10 -8.36 10.23
C GLY A 212 -7.58 -8.14 9.98
N TYR A 213 -7.99 -8.14 8.71
CA TYR A 213 -9.36 -7.91 8.31
C TYR A 213 -9.86 -8.97 7.33
N LYS A 214 -11.08 -9.49 7.59
CA LYS A 214 -11.83 -10.26 6.60
C LYS A 214 -12.84 -9.34 5.95
N ILE A 215 -12.84 -9.26 4.64
CA ILE A 215 -13.67 -8.36 3.84
C ILE A 215 -14.63 -9.22 3.04
N LEU A 216 -15.93 -9.05 3.28
CA LEU A 216 -16.99 -9.78 2.58
C LEU A 216 -17.63 -8.83 1.58
N GLY A 217 -17.43 -9.08 0.30
CA GLY A 217 -18.05 -8.36 -0.80
C GLY A 217 -19.32 -9.02 -1.30
N PRO A 218 -19.91 -8.52 -2.39
CA PRO A 218 -21.16 -9.03 -2.95
C PRO A 218 -21.08 -10.46 -3.51
N SER A 219 -19.90 -10.90 -3.96
CA SER A 219 -19.71 -12.22 -4.58
C SER A 219 -18.47 -12.96 -4.11
N LYS A 220 -17.47 -12.25 -3.63
CA LYS A 220 -16.21 -12.80 -3.16
C LYS A 220 -15.76 -12.15 -1.87
N SER A 221 -14.77 -12.75 -1.25
CA SER A 221 -14.23 -12.33 0.04
C SER A 221 -12.71 -12.27 0.02
N ALA A 222 -12.16 -11.42 0.90
CA ALA A 222 -10.72 -11.30 1.06
C ALA A 222 -10.32 -11.36 2.52
N LEU A 223 -9.10 -11.80 2.78
CA LEU A 223 -8.39 -11.72 4.04
C LEU A 223 -7.19 -10.77 3.86
N PHE A 224 -6.98 -9.86 4.78
CA PHE A 224 -5.84 -8.95 4.79
C PHE A 224 -5.15 -9.02 6.15
N ILE A 225 -4.00 -9.67 6.21
CA ILE A 225 -3.14 -9.77 7.40
C ILE A 225 -1.73 -9.33 6.97
N PRO A 226 -1.48 -8.00 6.91
CA PRO A 226 -0.19 -7.48 6.45
C PRO A 226 0.94 -7.75 7.43
N ASP A 227 0.62 -7.86 8.71
CA ASP A 227 1.62 -8.01 9.77
C ASP A 227 1.11 -8.97 10.84
N ILE A 228 1.92 -9.97 11.15
CA ILE A 228 1.63 -11.01 12.14
C ILE A 228 2.94 -11.63 12.63
N ASP A 229 2.99 -12.12 13.86
CA ASP A 229 4.04 -13.04 14.33
C ASP A 229 3.90 -14.42 13.64
N LYS A 230 4.65 -15.41 14.03
CA LYS A 230 4.60 -16.77 13.46
C LYS A 230 3.17 -17.34 13.45
N TRP A 231 2.78 -17.99 12.36
CA TRP A 231 1.45 -18.61 12.21
C TRP A 231 1.07 -19.53 13.36
N GLU A 232 2.05 -20.18 13.98
CA GLU A 232 1.87 -21.10 15.12
C GLU A 232 1.44 -20.42 16.41
N LYS A 233 1.65 -19.09 16.50
CA LYS A 233 1.22 -18.30 17.66
C LYS A 233 -0.22 -17.80 17.55
N TRP A 234 -0.82 -17.90 16.35
CA TRP A 234 -2.20 -17.48 16.16
C TRP A 234 -3.17 -18.57 16.62
N GLU A 235 -4.21 -18.17 17.35
CA GLU A 235 -5.25 -19.10 17.83
C GLU A 235 -6.06 -19.73 16.70
N LYS A 236 -6.12 -19.06 15.53
CA LYS A 236 -6.80 -19.56 14.35
C LYS A 236 -5.84 -20.30 13.42
N ASP A 237 -6.39 -21.27 12.69
CA ASP A 237 -5.64 -21.94 11.62
C ASP A 237 -5.66 -21.08 10.34
N ILE A 238 -4.49 -20.55 9.96
CA ILE A 238 -4.34 -19.78 8.72
C ILE A 238 -4.77 -20.57 7.48
N ILE A 239 -4.61 -21.90 7.47
CA ILE A 239 -5.04 -22.76 6.35
C ILE A 239 -6.57 -22.74 6.24
N ALA A 240 -7.28 -22.84 7.37
CA ALA A 240 -8.74 -22.74 7.42
C ALA A 240 -9.21 -21.34 6.98
N GLU A 241 -8.54 -20.28 7.41
CA GLU A 241 -8.88 -18.92 7.01
C GLU A 241 -8.65 -18.68 5.50
N VAL A 242 -7.54 -19.15 4.92
CA VAL A 242 -7.28 -19.10 3.46
C VAL A 242 -8.36 -19.85 2.68
N ARG A 243 -8.80 -21.02 3.15
CA ARG A 243 -9.88 -21.77 2.51
C ARG A 243 -11.22 -21.05 2.52
N SER A 244 -11.46 -20.26 3.55
CA SER A 244 -12.74 -19.55 3.79
C SER A 244 -12.92 -18.29 2.96
N VAL A 245 -11.89 -17.86 2.20
CA VAL A 245 -11.92 -16.64 1.37
C VAL A 245 -11.51 -16.95 -0.07
N ASP A 246 -11.70 -15.95 -0.95
CA ASP A 246 -11.28 -16.02 -2.35
C ASP A 246 -9.88 -15.42 -2.57
N PHE A 247 -9.49 -14.44 -1.75
CA PHE A 247 -8.20 -13.77 -1.78
C PHE A 247 -7.64 -13.66 -0.36
N ALA A 248 -6.37 -14.02 -0.16
CA ALA A 248 -5.70 -13.91 1.13
C ALA A 248 -4.39 -13.15 0.98
N PHE A 249 -4.41 -11.86 1.33
CA PHE A 249 -3.22 -11.02 1.41
C PHE A 249 -2.55 -11.27 2.74
N VAL A 250 -1.37 -11.86 2.74
CA VAL A 250 -0.68 -12.35 3.93
C VAL A 250 0.74 -11.82 4.03
N ASP A 251 1.21 -11.62 5.25
CA ASP A 251 2.55 -11.17 5.59
C ASP A 251 3.63 -12.02 4.91
N ALA A 252 4.59 -11.34 4.31
CA ALA A 252 5.78 -11.91 3.68
C ALA A 252 6.98 -10.95 3.82
N THR A 253 7.14 -10.36 4.99
CA THR A 253 8.15 -9.33 5.27
C THR A 253 9.53 -9.75 4.78
N PHE A 254 10.00 -10.94 5.11
CA PHE A 254 11.27 -11.47 4.62
C PHE A 254 11.04 -12.72 3.77
N PHE A 255 11.88 -12.91 2.76
CA PHE A 255 11.85 -14.13 1.96
C PHE A 255 12.44 -15.30 2.74
N SER A 256 13.66 -15.12 3.30
CA SER A 256 14.39 -16.15 4.02
C SER A 256 15.40 -15.56 4.99
N GLY A 257 16.04 -16.41 5.81
CA GLY A 257 17.10 -16.00 6.74
C GLY A 257 18.35 -15.36 6.12
N LYS A 258 18.53 -15.45 4.81
CA LYS A 258 19.64 -14.80 4.10
C LYS A 258 19.65 -13.27 4.21
N GLU A 259 18.50 -12.68 4.51
CA GLU A 259 18.32 -11.23 4.69
C GLU A 259 18.75 -10.74 6.08
N LEU A 260 18.96 -11.63 7.04
CA LEU A 260 19.05 -11.31 8.49
C LEU A 260 20.44 -11.12 9.06
N ASN A 261 21.52 -11.17 8.25
CA ASN A 261 22.90 -10.98 8.74
C ASN A 261 23.21 -11.77 10.04
N ASN A 262 22.94 -13.09 10.08
CA ASN A 262 23.17 -14.01 11.19
C ASN A 262 22.19 -13.95 12.40
N ARG A 263 21.10 -13.21 12.33
CA ARG A 263 20.03 -13.34 13.34
C ARG A 263 19.22 -14.62 13.08
N ASP A 264 18.75 -15.25 14.17
CA ASP A 264 17.87 -16.42 14.06
C ASP A 264 16.51 -16.00 13.47
N MET A 265 16.02 -16.76 12.50
CA MET A 265 14.69 -16.56 11.92
C MET A 265 13.57 -16.70 12.97
N ALA A 266 13.78 -17.53 14.00
CA ALA A 266 12.82 -17.73 15.08
C ALA A 266 12.60 -16.47 15.95
N GLU A 267 13.62 -15.58 16.02
CA GLU A 267 13.54 -14.33 16.79
C GLU A 267 12.78 -13.21 16.05
N ILE A 268 12.52 -13.40 14.76
CA ILE A 268 11.85 -12.38 13.94
C ILE A 268 10.34 -12.58 14.02
N PRO A 269 9.56 -11.56 14.45
CA PRO A 269 8.13 -11.65 14.66
C PRO A 269 7.35 -11.51 13.34
N HIS A 270 7.74 -12.28 12.32
CA HIS A 270 7.08 -12.40 11.03
C HIS A 270 7.25 -13.82 10.48
N PRO A 271 6.25 -14.41 9.82
CA PRO A 271 6.44 -15.64 9.08
C PRO A 271 7.23 -15.33 7.81
N PHE A 272 8.37 -15.98 7.62
CA PHE A 272 9.11 -15.83 6.38
C PHE A 272 8.34 -16.43 5.21
N LEU A 273 8.54 -15.90 4.02
CA LEU A 273 7.86 -16.36 2.83
C LEU A 273 8.13 -17.87 2.59
N VAL A 274 9.36 -18.34 2.80
CA VAL A 274 9.69 -19.78 2.72
C VAL A 274 8.98 -20.62 3.79
N GLU A 275 8.76 -20.09 5.00
CA GLU A 275 7.99 -20.77 6.05
C GLU A 275 6.51 -20.87 5.65
N SER A 276 5.93 -19.75 5.18
CA SER A 276 4.55 -19.70 4.71
C SER A 276 4.33 -20.64 3.52
N MET A 277 5.24 -20.66 2.54
CA MET A 277 5.17 -21.62 1.41
C MET A 277 5.22 -23.08 1.89
N SER A 278 6.02 -23.38 2.92
CA SER A 278 6.09 -24.72 3.51
C SER A 278 4.78 -25.09 4.22
N LYS A 279 4.23 -24.17 5.01
CA LYS A 279 2.95 -24.35 5.71
C LYS A 279 1.79 -24.57 4.74
N PHE A 280 1.78 -23.85 3.64
CA PHE A 280 0.76 -23.95 2.59
C PHE A 280 1.04 -25.06 1.55
N ALA A 281 2.09 -25.88 1.72
CA ALA A 281 2.48 -26.88 0.72
C ALA A 281 1.36 -27.90 0.43
N GLY A 282 0.55 -28.25 1.45
CA GLY A 282 -0.58 -29.18 1.34
C GLY A 282 -1.86 -28.62 0.72
N LEU A 283 -1.90 -27.32 0.39
CA LEU A 283 -3.03 -26.70 -0.32
C LEU A 283 -3.10 -27.18 -1.78
N THR A 284 -4.31 -27.26 -2.35
CA THR A 284 -4.49 -27.49 -3.78
C THR A 284 -3.92 -26.34 -4.61
N LYS A 285 -3.83 -26.51 -5.92
CA LYS A 285 -3.37 -25.42 -6.82
C LYS A 285 -4.30 -24.20 -6.76
N GLU A 286 -5.59 -24.44 -6.69
CA GLU A 286 -6.63 -23.42 -6.61
C GLU A 286 -6.58 -22.69 -5.26
N GLU A 287 -6.36 -23.41 -4.16
CA GLU A 287 -6.20 -22.81 -2.82
C GLU A 287 -4.91 -21.97 -2.73
N LYS A 288 -3.79 -22.46 -3.29
CA LYS A 288 -2.53 -21.71 -3.37
C LYS A 288 -2.68 -20.42 -4.15
N ALA A 289 -3.46 -20.42 -5.23
CA ALA A 289 -3.71 -19.23 -6.03
C ALA A 289 -4.52 -18.14 -5.31
N LYS A 290 -5.16 -18.47 -4.17
CA LYS A 290 -5.81 -17.48 -3.29
C LYS A 290 -4.80 -16.70 -2.45
N VAL A 291 -3.63 -17.29 -2.14
CA VAL A 291 -2.59 -16.69 -1.29
C VAL A 291 -1.79 -15.67 -2.09
N ILE A 292 -1.77 -14.45 -1.60
CA ILE A 292 -1.14 -13.28 -2.20
C ILE A 292 -0.19 -12.71 -1.16
N PHE A 293 1.10 -12.87 -1.35
CA PHE A 293 2.11 -12.34 -0.44
C PHE A 293 2.21 -10.82 -0.57
N ILE A 294 2.31 -10.13 0.56
CA ILE A 294 2.37 -8.65 0.66
C ILE A 294 3.29 -8.25 1.83
N HIS A 295 3.54 -6.96 2.06
CA HIS A 295 4.30 -6.41 3.18
C HIS A 295 5.79 -6.77 3.13
N PHE A 296 6.46 -6.45 2.02
CA PHE A 296 7.84 -6.84 1.78
C PHE A 296 8.84 -5.85 2.39
N ASN A 297 9.79 -6.34 3.19
CA ASN A 297 10.94 -5.54 3.58
C ASN A 297 11.75 -5.10 2.35
N HIS A 298 12.45 -3.96 2.45
CA HIS A 298 13.24 -3.41 1.34
C HIS A 298 14.32 -4.37 0.80
N THR A 299 14.75 -5.36 1.60
CA THR A 299 15.72 -6.39 1.20
C THR A 299 15.09 -7.60 0.53
N ASN A 300 13.75 -7.71 0.57
CA ASN A 300 13.08 -8.91 0.08
C ASN A 300 13.24 -9.04 -1.44
N PRO A 301 13.85 -10.12 -1.94
CA PRO A 301 14.13 -10.28 -3.36
C PRO A 301 12.86 -10.38 -4.25
N VAL A 302 11.68 -10.68 -3.68
CA VAL A 302 10.44 -10.71 -4.47
C VAL A 302 9.96 -9.33 -4.92
N LEU A 303 10.57 -8.25 -4.43
CA LEU A 303 10.36 -6.90 -4.95
C LEU A 303 10.82 -6.75 -6.40
N ASP A 304 11.80 -7.56 -6.82
CA ASP A 304 12.14 -7.71 -8.24
C ASP A 304 11.29 -8.84 -8.87
N PRO A 305 10.39 -8.53 -9.82
CA PRO A 305 9.58 -9.53 -10.50
C PRO A 305 10.41 -10.57 -11.29
N LEU A 306 11.64 -10.23 -11.66
CA LEU A 306 12.53 -11.08 -12.44
C LEU A 306 13.45 -11.95 -11.59
N SER A 307 13.45 -11.77 -10.26
CA SER A 307 14.26 -12.57 -9.33
C SER A 307 13.91 -14.07 -9.38
N GLU A 308 14.86 -14.92 -9.04
CA GLU A 308 14.63 -16.35 -8.94
C GLU A 308 13.64 -16.68 -7.81
N GLU A 309 13.63 -15.86 -6.76
CA GLU A 309 12.70 -15.96 -5.65
C GLU A 309 11.26 -15.65 -6.09
N SER A 310 11.02 -14.60 -6.88
CA SER A 310 9.72 -14.32 -7.49
C SER A 310 9.25 -15.46 -8.37
N LYS A 311 10.12 -15.96 -9.24
CA LYS A 311 9.81 -17.12 -10.11
C LYS A 311 9.48 -18.37 -9.28
N ARG A 312 10.21 -18.61 -8.18
CA ARG A 312 9.95 -19.73 -7.26
C ARG A 312 8.57 -19.66 -6.64
N VAL A 313 8.16 -18.48 -6.15
CA VAL A 313 6.84 -18.24 -5.56
C VAL A 313 5.73 -18.54 -6.59
N LEU A 314 5.83 -17.94 -7.76
CA LEU A 314 4.84 -18.09 -8.83
C LEU A 314 4.76 -19.53 -9.35
N LYS A 315 5.90 -20.22 -9.52
CA LYS A 315 5.96 -21.64 -9.91
C LYS A 315 5.32 -22.56 -8.88
N ALA A 316 5.38 -22.20 -7.60
CA ALA A 316 4.72 -22.95 -6.53
C ALA A 316 3.19 -22.77 -6.50
N GLY A 317 2.65 -21.86 -7.31
CA GLY A 317 1.21 -21.60 -7.46
C GLY A 317 0.69 -20.45 -6.59
N PHE A 318 1.55 -19.74 -5.87
CA PHE A 318 1.21 -18.57 -5.09
C PHE A 318 1.25 -17.28 -5.92
N ARG A 319 0.76 -16.17 -5.35
CA ARG A 319 0.78 -14.84 -5.97
C ARG A 319 1.62 -13.88 -5.14
N ILE A 320 2.09 -12.82 -5.78
CA ILE A 320 2.83 -11.71 -5.17
C ILE A 320 2.04 -10.44 -5.48
N ALA A 321 1.64 -9.69 -4.48
CA ALA A 321 0.93 -8.42 -4.66
C ALA A 321 1.81 -7.40 -5.39
N ARG A 322 1.22 -6.68 -6.33
CA ARG A 322 1.82 -5.55 -7.02
C ARG A 322 0.92 -4.33 -6.89
N ILE A 323 1.52 -3.15 -6.85
CA ILE A 323 0.74 -1.91 -6.84
C ILE A 323 -0.15 -1.87 -8.10
N ARG A 324 -1.37 -1.40 -7.94
CA ARG A 324 -2.45 -1.34 -8.94
C ARG A 324 -3.08 -2.69 -9.28
N ASP A 325 -2.69 -3.80 -8.66
CA ASP A 325 -3.49 -5.02 -8.77
C ASP A 325 -4.91 -4.77 -8.27
N VAL A 326 -5.90 -5.29 -9.01
CA VAL A 326 -7.33 -5.14 -8.69
C VAL A 326 -7.97 -6.51 -8.50
N PHE A 327 -8.78 -6.63 -7.45
CA PHE A 327 -9.47 -7.86 -7.08
C PHE A 327 -10.97 -7.57 -6.90
N GLU A 328 -11.79 -8.04 -7.80
CA GLU A 328 -13.26 -7.92 -7.71
C GLU A 328 -13.80 -8.79 -6.56
N LEU A 329 -14.67 -8.22 -5.73
CA LEU A 329 -15.31 -8.88 -4.57
C LEU A 329 -16.73 -9.32 -4.82
#